data_195f358a6f87529b97d8c65e64ef4aa2
#
_entry.id   195f358a6f87529b97d8c65e64ef4aa2
#
_cell.length_a   1.000
_cell.length_b   1.000
_cell.length_c   1.000
_cell.angle_alpha   90.00
_cell.angle_beta   90.00
_cell.angle_gamma   90.00
#
_symmetry.space_group_name_H-M   'P 1'
#
loop_
_entity.id
_entity.type
_entity.pdbx_description
1 polymer ?
#
loop_
_entity_poly.entity_id
_entity_poly.type
_entity_poly.pdbx_seq_one_letter_code
_entity_poly.pdbx_strand_id
1 'polypeptide(L)'
;MLRFNNKLMTLNNKLCGSAINPPEPPPPSVPTDMDFIYFAKDYDGTKVPNVAPNSTFGDYLKAGTLYVRDSGSSCYLINNNTESNYLYKNLTTTELDNMKAINSTYTYFIRCMQVSGDDGMGGILSWRYNNGSNNTYIYMIRAYQQQLQIHTTSGNQCGYNFSLTTDRVYKVVINGSSFKAYNLDNNDEYSLTYSTDRSMGSEMRTFWAGIGEVNLSRFYALAGIPRATTAEEDVLIKTALMNQSV
;
A
#
# COMPACT_ATOMS: atom_id res chain seq x y z
N MET A 1 -44.54 -1.13 -57.19
CA MET A 1 -43.09 -1.05 -57.12
C MET A 1 -42.54 -0.27 -55.95
N LEU A 2 -43.33 0.57 -55.34
CA LEU A 2 -42.88 1.38 -54.19
C LEU A 2 -42.86 0.63 -52.83
N ARG A 3 -43.57 -0.49 -52.72
CA ARG A 3 -43.58 -1.26 -51.46
C ARG A 3 -42.35 -2.14 -51.22
N PHE A 4 -41.59 -2.45 -52.26
CA PHE A 4 -40.40 -3.27 -52.12
C PHE A 4 -39.21 -2.44 -51.54
N ASN A 5 -39.11 -1.20 -51.96
CA ASN A 5 -38.06 -0.32 -51.49
C ASN A 5 -38.19 0.04 -49.99
N ASN A 6 -39.43 0.23 -49.54
CA ASN A 6 -39.64 0.53 -48.11
C ASN A 6 -39.33 -0.65 -47.16
N LYS A 7 -39.54 -1.90 -47.67
CA LYS A 7 -39.18 -3.08 -46.89
C LYS A 7 -37.66 -3.30 -46.85
N LEU A 8 -36.97 -3.02 -47.94
CA LEU A 8 -35.52 -3.12 -47.99
C LEU A 8 -34.85 -2.04 -47.12
N MET A 9 -35.34 -0.81 -47.15
CA MET A 9 -34.84 0.27 -46.31
C MET A 9 -35.05 -0.01 -44.83
N THR A 10 -36.18 -0.61 -44.44
CA THR A 10 -36.45 -0.98 -43.03
C THR A 10 -35.57 -2.15 -42.60
N LEU A 11 -35.28 -3.11 -43.48
CA LEU A 11 -34.35 -4.19 -43.16
C LEU A 11 -32.92 -3.69 -43.04
N ASN A 12 -32.48 -2.81 -43.94
CA ASN A 12 -31.15 -2.20 -43.89
C ASN A 12 -30.99 -1.31 -42.66
N ASN A 13 -32.01 -0.54 -42.30
CA ASN A 13 -31.97 0.26 -41.07
C ASN A 13 -31.96 -0.59 -39.80
N LYS A 14 -32.62 -1.76 -39.82
CA LYS A 14 -32.55 -2.72 -38.70
C LYS A 14 -31.20 -3.45 -38.64
N LEU A 15 -30.61 -3.73 -39.77
CA LEU A 15 -29.28 -4.35 -39.86
C LEU A 15 -28.15 -3.35 -39.53
N CYS A 16 -28.33 -2.07 -39.93
CA CYS A 16 -27.39 -1.01 -39.58
C CYS A 16 -27.59 -0.46 -38.14
N GLY A 17 -28.78 -0.65 -37.57
CA GLY A 17 -29.10 -0.19 -36.20
C GLY A 17 -28.62 -1.13 -35.10
N SER A 18 -28.17 -2.33 -35.43
CA SER A 18 -27.45 -3.19 -34.52
C SER A 18 -25.94 -3.14 -34.79
N ALA A 19 -25.37 -1.94 -34.79
CA ALA A 19 -23.96 -1.83 -34.49
C ALA A 19 -23.82 -2.53 -33.13
N ILE A 20 -23.30 -3.75 -33.14
CA ILE A 20 -22.80 -4.40 -31.95
C ILE A 20 -21.72 -3.46 -31.45
N ASN A 21 -22.06 -2.60 -30.49
CA ASN A 21 -21.03 -1.84 -29.80
C ASN A 21 -20.02 -2.89 -29.38
N PRO A 22 -18.74 -2.76 -29.73
CA PRO A 22 -17.74 -3.67 -29.20
C PRO A 22 -17.94 -3.69 -27.67
N PRO A 23 -17.81 -4.86 -27.03
CA PRO A 23 -17.95 -4.95 -25.60
C PRO A 23 -17.08 -3.86 -24.99
N GLU A 24 -17.67 -3.11 -24.08
CA GLU A 24 -16.95 -2.06 -23.38
C GLU A 24 -15.67 -2.71 -22.77
N PRO A 25 -14.49 -2.15 -23.01
CA PRO A 25 -13.27 -2.70 -22.44
C PRO A 25 -13.49 -2.85 -20.92
N PRO A 26 -13.05 -3.95 -20.33
CA PRO A 26 -13.18 -4.13 -18.88
C PRO A 26 -12.60 -2.90 -18.18
N PRO A 27 -13.19 -2.46 -17.08
CA PRO A 27 -12.69 -1.31 -16.33
C PRO A 27 -11.22 -1.58 -15.98
N PRO A 28 -10.37 -0.56 -16.06
CA PRO A 28 -8.96 -0.70 -15.72
C PRO A 28 -8.83 -1.21 -14.29
N SER A 29 -8.07 -2.27 -14.11
CA SER A 29 -7.84 -2.94 -12.82
C SER A 29 -6.40 -2.74 -12.36
N VAL A 30 -6.14 -2.96 -11.08
CA VAL A 30 -4.78 -2.97 -10.54
C VAL A 30 -3.93 -4.06 -11.23
N PRO A 31 -2.60 -3.92 -11.26
CA PRO A 31 -1.70 -4.94 -11.81
C PRO A 31 -1.94 -6.32 -11.17
N THR A 32 -1.88 -7.37 -11.98
CA THR A 32 -2.14 -8.75 -11.53
C THR A 32 -0.94 -9.43 -10.88
N ASP A 33 0.22 -8.81 -10.91
CA ASP A 33 1.48 -9.25 -10.32
C ASP A 33 1.82 -8.55 -8.99
N MET A 34 0.80 -7.99 -8.33
CA MET A 34 0.97 -7.45 -6.98
C MET A 34 1.12 -8.57 -5.97
N ASP A 35 2.08 -8.42 -5.05
CA ASP A 35 2.28 -9.37 -3.96
C ASP A 35 1.16 -9.26 -2.93
N PHE A 36 0.75 -8.06 -2.60
CA PHE A 36 -0.34 -7.86 -1.65
C PHE A 36 -1.07 -6.52 -1.85
N ILE A 37 -2.35 -6.55 -1.45
CA ILE A 37 -3.20 -5.37 -1.22
C ILE A 37 -4.02 -5.65 0.05
N TYR A 38 -3.91 -4.77 1.04
CA TYR A 38 -4.63 -4.82 2.30
C TYR A 38 -5.48 -3.57 2.48
N PHE A 39 -6.77 -3.73 2.77
CA PHE A 39 -7.68 -2.64 3.06
C PHE A 39 -8.19 -2.72 4.50
N ALA A 40 -8.17 -1.60 5.21
CA ALA A 40 -8.66 -1.53 6.59
C ALA A 40 -10.14 -1.93 6.71
N LYS A 41 -10.95 -1.64 5.70
CA LYS A 41 -12.39 -1.98 5.67
C LYS A 41 -12.64 -3.49 5.71
N ASP A 42 -11.69 -4.30 5.24
CA ASP A 42 -11.81 -5.76 5.15
C ASP A 42 -11.30 -6.47 6.42
N TYR A 43 -10.93 -5.70 7.44
CA TYR A 43 -10.53 -6.25 8.75
C TYR A 43 -11.68 -6.98 9.43
N ASP A 44 -11.50 -8.28 9.69
CA ASP A 44 -12.52 -9.17 10.26
C ASP A 44 -12.46 -9.29 11.81
N GLY A 45 -11.60 -8.52 12.47
CA GLY A 45 -11.34 -8.61 13.91
C GLY A 45 -10.11 -9.44 14.27
N THR A 46 -9.57 -10.21 13.34
CA THR A 46 -8.39 -11.07 13.52
C THR A 46 -7.29 -10.82 12.51
N LYS A 47 -7.65 -10.40 11.31
CA LYS A 47 -6.75 -10.19 10.18
C LYS A 47 -7.32 -9.19 9.17
N VAL A 48 -6.45 -8.69 8.31
CA VAL A 48 -6.80 -8.02 7.05
C VAL A 48 -6.44 -8.97 5.91
N PRO A 49 -7.42 -9.46 5.11
CA PRO A 49 -7.14 -10.38 4.02
C PRO A 49 -6.32 -9.71 2.92
N ASN A 50 -5.47 -10.49 2.25
CA ASN A 50 -4.84 -10.08 1.02
C ASN A 50 -5.82 -10.19 -0.14
N VAL A 51 -6.12 -9.08 -0.79
CA VAL A 51 -7.06 -9.01 -1.93
C VAL A 51 -6.36 -8.78 -3.28
N ALA A 52 -5.03 -8.88 -3.32
CA ALA A 52 -4.27 -8.76 -4.57
C ALA A 52 -4.62 -9.89 -5.54
N PRO A 53 -4.90 -9.60 -6.81
CA PRO A 53 -5.22 -10.61 -7.81
C PRO A 53 -4.07 -11.62 -7.97
N ASN A 54 -4.41 -12.92 -8.00
CA ASN A 54 -3.47 -14.02 -8.23
C ASN A 54 -2.31 -14.13 -7.23
N SER A 55 -2.33 -13.39 -6.13
CA SER A 55 -1.26 -13.39 -5.13
C SER A 55 -1.29 -14.66 -4.29
N THR A 56 -0.12 -15.19 -3.97
CA THR A 56 0.09 -16.23 -2.96
C THR A 56 0.55 -15.67 -1.61
N PHE A 57 0.72 -14.35 -1.52
CA PHE A 57 1.10 -13.67 -0.29
C PHE A 57 -0.04 -13.74 0.74
N GLY A 58 0.27 -14.09 1.97
CA GLY A 58 -0.76 -14.34 3.00
C GLY A 58 -1.39 -13.07 3.59
N ASP A 59 -2.35 -13.29 4.47
CA ASP A 59 -3.07 -12.24 5.17
C ASP A 59 -2.19 -11.48 6.17
N TYR A 60 -2.60 -10.26 6.51
CA TYR A 60 -2.00 -9.44 7.56
C TYR A 60 -2.70 -9.74 8.89
N LEU A 61 -2.01 -10.39 9.79
CA LEU A 61 -2.56 -10.88 11.06
C LEU A 61 -2.53 -9.78 12.11
N LYS A 62 -3.44 -9.88 13.10
CA LYS A 62 -3.50 -8.97 14.24
C LYS A 62 -2.74 -9.51 15.43
N ALA A 63 -1.99 -8.64 16.12
CA ALA A 63 -1.57 -8.79 17.50
C ALA A 63 -2.27 -7.73 18.37
N GLY A 64 -2.64 -8.10 19.59
CA GLY A 64 -3.33 -7.20 20.52
C GLY A 64 -4.73 -6.75 20.06
N THR A 65 -5.08 -5.50 20.33
CA THR A 65 -6.39 -4.93 19.99
C THR A 65 -6.26 -3.79 19.02
N LEU A 66 -6.90 -3.90 17.86
CA LEU A 66 -7.03 -2.83 16.88
C LEU A 66 -8.48 -2.35 16.83
N TYR A 67 -8.66 -1.07 16.58
CA TYR A 67 -9.96 -0.43 16.54
C TYR A 67 -10.28 0.02 15.14
N VAL A 68 -11.42 -0.44 14.63
CA VAL A 68 -11.99 0.04 13.37
C VAL A 68 -12.65 1.38 13.62
N ARG A 69 -12.41 2.32 12.74
CA ARG A 69 -13.03 3.64 12.74
C ARG A 69 -13.57 3.92 11.34
N ASP A 70 -14.71 4.60 11.29
CA ASP A 70 -15.36 4.97 10.05
C ASP A 70 -15.85 3.75 9.23
N SER A 71 -16.23 3.95 7.97
CA SER A 71 -16.76 2.90 7.11
C SER A 71 -16.48 3.19 5.63
N GLY A 72 -16.67 2.16 4.78
CA GLY A 72 -16.46 2.29 3.34
C GLY A 72 -15.03 2.71 3.00
N SER A 73 -14.86 3.60 2.06
CA SER A 73 -13.56 4.10 1.62
C SER A 73 -12.82 4.96 2.66
N SER A 74 -13.53 5.45 3.69
CA SER A 74 -12.97 6.20 4.82
C SER A 74 -12.56 5.33 5.99
N CYS A 75 -12.83 4.02 5.94
CA CYS A 75 -12.51 3.08 7.00
C CYS A 75 -11.00 3.04 7.28
N TYR A 76 -10.63 3.10 8.55
CA TYR A 76 -9.24 2.97 8.98
C TYR A 76 -9.11 2.21 10.29
N LEU A 77 -7.90 1.69 10.53
CA LEU A 77 -7.51 1.05 11.78
C LEU A 77 -6.62 1.98 12.60
N ILE A 78 -6.75 1.89 13.91
CA ILE A 78 -5.84 2.51 14.88
C ILE A 78 -5.47 1.50 15.97
N ASN A 79 -4.28 1.67 16.55
CA ASN A 79 -3.79 0.83 17.64
C ASN A 79 -3.98 1.43 19.03
N ASN A 80 -4.54 2.63 19.13
CA ASN A 80 -4.80 3.35 20.39
C ASN A 80 -3.56 3.49 21.28
N ASN A 81 -2.41 3.77 20.69
CA ASN A 81 -1.12 4.01 21.36
C ASN A 81 -0.58 2.86 22.22
N THR A 82 -0.87 1.64 21.86
CA THR A 82 -0.39 0.49 22.59
C THR A 82 0.60 -0.31 21.74
N GLU A 83 1.85 -0.44 22.20
CA GLU A 83 2.95 -1.10 21.49
C GLU A 83 2.66 -2.56 21.09
N SER A 84 1.84 -3.24 21.87
CA SER A 84 1.43 -4.63 21.60
C SER A 84 0.33 -4.76 20.55
N ASN A 85 -0.21 -3.64 20.05
CA ASN A 85 -1.33 -3.60 19.10
C ASN A 85 -0.81 -3.27 17.72
N TYR A 86 -0.69 -4.28 16.85
CA TYR A 86 -0.17 -4.09 15.50
C TYR A 86 -0.74 -5.13 14.52
N LEU A 87 -0.60 -4.84 13.23
CA LEU A 87 -0.73 -5.84 12.18
C LEU A 87 0.65 -6.42 11.86
N TYR A 88 0.72 -7.70 11.54
CA TYR A 88 1.96 -8.37 11.17
C TYR A 88 1.76 -9.47 10.14
N LYS A 89 2.81 -9.73 9.40
CA LYS A 89 2.95 -10.87 8.49
C LYS A 89 4.32 -11.49 8.70
N ASN A 90 4.34 -12.77 9.04
CA ASN A 90 5.56 -13.56 8.99
C ASN A 90 5.86 -13.87 7.53
N LEU A 91 6.98 -13.40 7.03
CA LEU A 91 7.42 -13.60 5.66
C LEU A 91 8.04 -14.99 5.51
N THR A 92 7.64 -15.71 4.49
CA THR A 92 8.37 -16.91 4.05
C THR A 92 9.74 -16.52 3.51
N THR A 93 10.67 -17.49 3.42
CA THR A 93 12.00 -17.24 2.84
C THR A 93 11.89 -16.65 1.43
N THR A 94 10.98 -17.18 0.60
CA THR A 94 10.78 -16.70 -0.78
C THR A 94 10.24 -15.26 -0.80
N GLU A 95 9.24 -14.94 0.02
CA GLU A 95 8.70 -13.57 0.12
C GLU A 95 9.79 -12.59 0.57
N LEU A 96 10.56 -12.98 1.57
CA LEU A 96 11.65 -12.16 2.09
C LEU A 96 12.76 -11.96 1.06
N ASP A 97 13.16 -13.00 0.33
CA ASP A 97 14.19 -12.92 -0.70
C ASP A 97 13.75 -12.04 -1.88
N ASN A 98 12.48 -12.10 -2.26
CA ASN A 98 11.90 -11.23 -3.27
C ASN A 98 11.95 -9.76 -2.84
N MET A 99 11.64 -9.46 -1.58
CA MET A 99 11.71 -8.10 -1.03
C MET A 99 13.14 -7.61 -0.84
N LYS A 100 14.07 -8.50 -0.50
CA LYS A 100 15.50 -8.19 -0.28
C LYS A 100 16.30 -8.05 -1.56
N ALA A 101 15.81 -8.56 -2.69
CA ALA A 101 16.62 -8.72 -3.88
C ALA A 101 17.42 -7.45 -4.19
N ILE A 102 18.71 -7.50 -3.91
CA ILE A 102 19.69 -6.38 -3.96
C ILE A 102 19.69 -5.71 -5.34
N ASN A 103 19.31 -6.48 -6.36
CA ASN A 103 19.30 -6.06 -7.76
C ASN A 103 17.87 -5.87 -8.31
N SER A 104 16.86 -5.94 -7.47
CA SER A 104 15.46 -5.74 -7.90
C SER A 104 14.85 -4.50 -7.26
N THR A 105 13.85 -3.99 -7.93
CA THR A 105 13.04 -2.88 -7.45
C THR A 105 11.83 -3.46 -6.73
N TYR A 106 11.50 -2.90 -5.58
CA TYR A 106 10.23 -3.15 -4.90
C TYR A 106 9.50 -1.84 -4.65
N THR A 107 8.20 -1.81 -4.91
CA THR A 107 7.39 -0.61 -4.74
C THR A 107 6.29 -0.87 -3.72
N TYR A 108 6.18 0.03 -2.74
CA TYR A 108 5.12 0.05 -1.74
C TYR A 108 4.22 1.26 -1.96
N PHE A 109 2.93 1.06 -1.77
CA PHE A 109 1.93 2.12 -1.74
C PHE A 109 1.24 2.09 -0.38
N ILE A 110 1.23 3.22 0.30
CA ILE A 110 0.76 3.33 1.68
C ILE A 110 -0.26 4.45 1.75
N ARG A 111 -1.50 4.13 2.09
CA ARG A 111 -2.50 5.12 2.45
C ARG A 111 -2.55 5.24 3.96
N CYS A 112 -2.10 6.36 4.48
CA CYS A 112 -2.04 6.63 5.91
C CYS A 112 -2.24 8.12 6.21
N MET A 113 -2.46 8.40 7.49
CA MET A 113 -2.51 9.75 8.04
C MET A 113 -2.00 9.72 9.47
N GLN A 114 -1.27 10.74 9.90
CA GLN A 114 -0.92 10.96 11.29
C GLN A 114 -1.78 12.09 11.87
N VAL A 115 -2.32 11.88 13.05
CA VAL A 115 -3.13 12.91 13.72
C VAL A 115 -2.23 14.07 14.16
N SER A 116 -2.70 15.30 13.98
CA SER A 116 -1.95 16.51 14.36
C SER A 116 -1.71 16.58 15.87
N GLY A 117 -0.52 17.07 16.27
CA GLY A 117 -0.12 17.19 17.67
C GLY A 117 0.62 16.00 18.24
N ASP A 118 0.87 14.99 17.41
CA ASP A 118 1.69 13.84 17.77
C ASP A 118 3.14 14.07 17.34
N ASP A 119 4.01 14.27 18.33
CA ASP A 119 5.46 14.32 18.10
C ASP A 119 6.11 12.92 18.17
N GLY A 120 5.27 11.88 18.36
CA GLY A 120 5.72 10.51 18.49
C GLY A 120 6.27 9.91 17.21
N MET A 121 7.12 8.92 17.39
CA MET A 121 7.65 8.08 16.30
C MET A 121 6.76 6.84 16.17
N GLY A 122 6.23 6.59 14.96
CA GLY A 122 5.44 5.39 14.71
C GLY A 122 5.82 4.72 13.40
N GLY A 123 6.05 3.42 13.42
CA GLY A 123 6.26 2.62 12.23
C GLY A 123 4.98 2.48 11.43
N ILE A 124 4.96 3.05 10.22
CA ILE A 124 3.86 2.82 9.27
C ILE A 124 4.02 1.43 8.65
N LEU A 125 5.26 1.08 8.28
CA LEU A 125 5.65 -0.22 7.77
C LEU A 125 7.08 -0.51 8.21
N SER A 126 7.30 -1.65 8.86
CA SER A 126 8.62 -2.05 9.36
C SER A 126 8.89 -3.52 9.10
N TRP A 127 10.18 -3.86 8.94
CA TRP A 127 10.65 -5.23 8.85
C TRP A 127 11.51 -5.54 10.06
N ARG A 128 11.17 -6.61 10.78
CA ARG A 128 11.78 -6.98 12.04
C ARG A 128 12.34 -8.38 12.03
N TYR A 129 13.37 -8.62 12.81
CA TYR A 129 13.75 -9.98 13.16
C TYR A 129 12.83 -10.53 14.22
N ASN A 130 12.26 -11.68 13.97
CA ASN A 130 11.53 -12.46 14.98
C ASN A 130 12.54 -13.37 15.72
N ASN A 131 13.42 -12.79 16.53
CA ASN A 131 14.44 -13.51 17.28
C ASN A 131 14.16 -13.58 18.78
N GLY A 132 12.92 -13.29 19.20
CA GLY A 132 12.50 -13.33 20.60
C GLY A 132 13.15 -12.27 21.50
N SER A 133 14.11 -11.51 21.03
CA SER A 133 14.72 -10.43 21.77
C SER A 133 14.29 -9.07 21.24
N ASN A 134 13.96 -8.22 22.16
CA ASN A 134 13.34 -6.93 21.97
C ASN A 134 13.88 -6.07 20.80
N ASN A 135 12.96 -5.66 19.91
CA ASN A 135 13.00 -4.37 19.21
C ASN A 135 14.08 -4.08 18.17
N THR A 136 14.67 -5.08 17.54
CA THR A 136 15.58 -4.78 16.42
C THR A 136 14.80 -4.68 15.12
N TYR A 137 14.30 -3.48 14.80
CA TYR A 137 13.90 -3.20 13.42
C TYR A 137 15.17 -2.97 12.59
N ILE A 138 15.16 -3.49 11.39
CA ILE A 138 16.28 -3.28 10.47
C ILE A 138 15.94 -2.19 9.49
N TYR A 139 14.66 -2.00 9.26
CA TYR A 139 14.15 -1.14 8.24
C TYR A 139 12.73 -0.69 8.58
N MET A 140 12.44 0.58 8.43
CA MET A 140 11.14 1.13 8.78
C MET A 140 10.82 2.36 7.93
N ILE A 141 9.62 2.37 7.37
CA ILE A 141 8.94 3.57 6.92
C ILE A 141 8.13 4.06 8.11
N ARG A 142 8.43 5.25 8.62
CA ARG A 142 7.82 5.77 9.84
C ARG A 142 7.22 7.15 9.65
N ALA A 143 6.25 7.48 10.49
CA ALA A 143 5.84 8.83 10.78
C ALA A 143 6.71 9.39 11.92
N TYR A 144 7.28 10.55 11.74
CA TYR A 144 7.97 11.29 12.79
C TYR A 144 7.70 12.78 12.62
N GLN A 145 7.20 13.42 13.66
CA GLN A 145 6.83 14.84 13.60
C GLN A 145 5.97 15.16 12.36
N GLN A 146 4.98 14.30 12.10
CA GLN A 146 4.09 14.42 10.95
C GLN A 146 4.77 14.36 9.56
N GLN A 147 5.98 13.81 9.52
CA GLN A 147 6.73 13.61 8.28
C GLN A 147 6.92 12.12 7.99
N LEU A 148 6.87 11.77 6.71
CA LEU A 148 7.29 10.44 6.26
C LEU A 148 8.81 10.35 6.36
N GLN A 149 9.31 9.35 7.08
CA GLN A 149 10.73 9.10 7.21
C GLN A 149 11.07 7.65 6.89
N ILE A 150 12.29 7.44 6.41
CA ILE A 150 12.88 6.11 6.31
C ILE A 150 13.99 6.00 7.34
N HIS A 151 13.93 4.95 8.13
CA HIS A 151 14.86 4.68 9.21
C HIS A 151 15.51 3.32 9.01
N THR A 152 16.83 3.26 9.18
CA THR A 152 17.62 2.02 9.14
C THR A 152 18.32 1.80 10.47
N THR A 153 18.79 0.58 10.75
CA THR A 153 19.53 0.27 12.00
C THR A 153 20.81 1.06 12.18
N SER A 154 21.37 1.58 11.11
CA SER A 154 22.59 2.42 11.17
C SER A 154 22.30 3.86 11.61
N GLY A 155 21.09 4.19 12.00
CA GLY A 155 20.70 5.52 12.46
C GLY A 155 20.56 6.56 11.35
N ASN A 156 20.68 6.17 10.09
CA ASN A 156 20.46 7.06 8.96
C ASN A 156 18.96 7.39 8.88
N GLN A 157 18.63 8.55 9.39
CA GLN A 157 17.29 9.11 9.31
C GLN A 157 17.21 10.00 8.10
N CYS A 158 16.22 9.76 7.27
CA CYS A 158 15.90 10.63 6.16
C CYS A 158 14.51 11.14 6.35
N GLY A 159 14.43 12.36 6.82
CA GLY A 159 13.18 13.07 6.92
C GLY A 159 12.74 13.52 5.55
N TYR A 160 11.49 13.25 5.21
CA TYR A 160 10.82 13.81 4.06
C TYR A 160 9.86 14.87 4.54
N ASN A 161 9.85 16.01 3.87
CA ASN A 161 8.91 17.09 4.17
C ASN A 161 7.49 16.77 3.65
N PHE A 162 7.13 15.50 3.54
CA PHE A 162 5.76 15.12 3.23
C PHE A 162 4.94 15.19 4.51
N SER A 163 4.04 16.14 4.57
CA SER A 163 3.09 16.23 5.67
C SER A 163 2.15 15.03 5.66
N LEU A 164 2.14 14.27 6.75
CA LEU A 164 1.23 13.15 6.97
C LEU A 164 -0.11 13.57 7.60
N THR A 165 -0.37 14.85 7.75
CA THR A 165 -1.60 15.35 8.40
C THR A 165 -2.86 15.21 7.56
N THR A 166 -2.73 14.74 6.33
CA THR A 166 -3.84 14.54 5.40
C THR A 166 -3.86 13.08 4.94
N ASP A 167 -5.04 12.51 4.79
CA ASP A 167 -5.25 11.18 4.21
C ASP A 167 -4.79 11.17 2.74
N ARG A 168 -3.73 10.44 2.46
CA ARG A 168 -3.07 10.39 1.15
C ARG A 168 -2.42 9.04 0.90
N VAL A 169 -2.16 8.79 -0.38
CA VAL A 169 -1.34 7.66 -0.82
C VAL A 169 0.09 8.12 -1.11
N TYR A 170 1.02 7.50 -0.44
CA TYR A 170 2.46 7.65 -0.66
C TYR A 170 2.99 6.41 -1.37
N LYS A 171 3.87 6.63 -2.35
CA LYS A 171 4.61 5.56 -3.03
C LYS A 171 6.05 5.56 -2.55
N VAL A 172 6.57 4.40 -2.20
CA VAL A 172 7.97 4.21 -1.82
C VAL A 172 8.60 3.17 -2.73
N VAL A 173 9.62 3.55 -3.45
CA VAL A 173 10.36 2.68 -4.36
C VAL A 173 11.73 2.39 -3.76
N ILE A 174 12.02 1.11 -3.63
CA ILE A 174 13.29 0.60 -3.13
C ILE A 174 14.02 -0.07 -4.29
N ASN A 175 15.21 0.40 -4.63
CA ASN A 175 16.05 -0.19 -5.66
C ASN A 175 17.50 -0.22 -5.20
N GLY A 176 18.02 -1.38 -4.84
CA GLY A 176 19.36 -1.48 -4.28
C GLY A 176 19.50 -0.64 -3.02
N SER A 177 20.45 0.23 -2.97
CA SER A 177 20.68 1.21 -1.90
C SER A 177 19.91 2.52 -2.12
N SER A 178 19.07 2.60 -3.15
CA SER A 178 18.30 3.79 -3.49
C SER A 178 16.89 3.71 -2.96
N PHE A 179 16.46 4.80 -2.37
CA PHE A 179 15.08 5.06 -1.95
C PHE A 179 14.52 6.24 -2.68
N LYS A 180 13.29 6.09 -3.13
CA LYS A 180 12.49 7.19 -3.62
C LYS A 180 11.12 7.15 -2.96
N ALA A 181 10.67 8.27 -2.46
CA ALA A 181 9.33 8.45 -1.95
C ALA A 181 8.61 9.52 -2.78
N TYR A 182 7.34 9.28 -3.03
CA TYR A 182 6.48 10.16 -3.82
C TYR A 182 5.19 10.44 -3.07
N ASN A 183 4.77 11.69 -3.10
CA ASN A 183 3.39 12.06 -2.80
C ASN A 183 2.61 12.01 -4.11
N LEU A 184 1.70 11.05 -4.25
CA LEU A 184 0.96 10.85 -5.50
C LEU A 184 -0.15 11.89 -5.76
N ASP A 185 -0.34 12.88 -4.87
CA ASP A 185 -1.31 13.95 -5.09
C ASP A 185 -0.71 15.14 -5.85
N ASN A 186 0.58 15.41 -5.65
CA ASN A 186 1.26 16.58 -6.22
C ASN A 186 2.57 16.23 -6.95
N ASN A 187 2.90 14.93 -7.03
CA ASN A 187 4.13 14.40 -7.63
C ASN A 187 5.44 14.89 -6.98
N ASP A 188 5.37 15.37 -5.73
CA ASP A 188 6.58 15.63 -4.98
C ASP A 188 7.39 14.36 -4.84
N GLU A 189 8.67 14.42 -5.21
CA GLU A 189 9.62 13.31 -5.12
C GLU A 189 10.69 13.64 -4.11
N TYR A 190 11.08 12.65 -3.34
CA TYR A 190 12.29 12.68 -2.54
C TYR A 190 13.14 11.44 -2.81
N SER A 191 14.45 11.64 -2.95
CA SER A 191 15.40 10.56 -3.21
C SER A 191 16.48 10.50 -2.14
N LEU A 192 16.84 9.29 -1.75
CA LEU A 192 17.93 9.01 -0.85
C LEU A 192 18.74 7.81 -1.33
N THR A 193 20.05 7.91 -1.18
CA THR A 193 20.97 6.77 -1.33
C THR A 193 21.61 6.48 0.02
N TYR A 194 21.60 5.23 0.44
CA TYR A 194 22.25 4.80 1.68
C TYR A 194 23.22 3.65 1.39
N SER A 195 24.27 3.56 2.22
CA SER A 195 25.44 2.72 1.93
C SER A 195 25.38 1.33 2.57
N THR A 196 24.26 0.96 3.21
CA THR A 196 24.23 -0.24 4.05
C THR A 196 23.38 -1.35 3.50
N ASP A 197 23.79 -2.56 3.87
CA ASP A 197 23.15 -3.83 3.63
C ASP A 197 21.64 -3.77 3.98
N ARG A 198 20.83 -4.25 3.06
CA ARG A 198 19.39 -4.37 3.25
C ARG A 198 19.08 -5.64 4.01
N SER A 199 19.45 -5.72 5.25
CA SER A 199 18.91 -6.78 6.07
C SER A 199 17.46 -6.47 6.41
N MET A 200 16.51 -7.06 5.73
CA MET A 200 15.11 -7.07 6.12
C MET A 200 14.87 -8.19 7.10
N GLY A 201 14.11 -7.92 8.14
CA GLY A 201 13.64 -8.94 9.07
C GLY A 201 12.53 -9.80 8.47
N SER A 202 12.35 -10.98 9.02
CA SER A 202 11.34 -11.95 8.56
C SER A 202 9.91 -11.63 8.95
N GLU A 203 9.66 -10.51 9.64
CA GLU A 203 8.33 -10.08 10.02
C GLU A 203 8.07 -8.66 9.55
N MET A 204 7.05 -8.49 8.74
CA MET A 204 6.53 -7.19 8.32
C MET A 204 5.45 -6.73 9.31
N ARG A 205 5.55 -5.50 9.81
CA ARG A 205 4.59 -4.91 10.76
C ARG A 205 4.08 -3.54 10.35
N THR A 206 2.85 -3.26 10.74
CA THR A 206 2.24 -1.92 10.72
C THR A 206 1.83 -1.53 12.13
N PHE A 207 1.83 -0.23 12.45
CA PHE A 207 1.58 0.35 13.78
C PHE A 207 2.66 0.08 14.83
N TRP A 208 3.85 -0.29 14.42
CA TRP A 208 4.89 -0.44 15.43
C TRP A 208 5.25 0.92 16.03
N ALA A 209 5.15 1.02 17.34
CA ALA A 209 5.74 2.10 18.13
C ALA A 209 6.94 1.53 18.91
N GLY A 210 8.00 2.30 19.07
CA GLY A 210 9.10 1.97 19.95
C GLY A 210 8.67 2.01 21.42
N ILE A 211 9.50 1.53 22.32
CA ILE A 211 9.24 1.61 23.76
C ILE A 211 9.07 3.08 24.15
N GLY A 212 7.88 3.43 24.67
CA GLY A 212 7.54 4.79 25.09
C GLY A 212 7.16 5.74 23.93
N GLU A 213 7.00 5.23 22.72
CA GLU A 213 6.57 6.02 21.57
C GLU A 213 5.08 5.85 21.29
N VAL A 214 4.46 6.94 20.90
CA VAL A 214 3.03 7.05 20.60
C VAL A 214 2.81 6.96 19.11
N ASN A 215 2.02 6.00 18.64
CA ASN A 215 1.64 5.91 17.23
C ASN A 215 0.15 6.24 17.05
N LEU A 216 -0.14 7.47 16.69
CA LEU A 216 -1.48 7.95 16.34
C LEU A 216 -1.79 7.85 14.83
N SER A 217 -1.03 7.07 14.11
CA SER A 217 -1.25 6.89 12.67
C SER A 217 -2.54 6.13 12.41
N ARG A 218 -3.25 6.57 11.39
CA ARG A 218 -4.39 5.87 10.82
C ARG A 218 -3.90 5.03 9.64
N PHE A 219 -4.19 3.75 9.69
CA PHE A 219 -3.94 2.84 8.58
C PHE A 219 -5.20 2.65 7.76
N TYR A 220 -5.17 3.01 6.50
CA TYR A 220 -6.28 2.82 5.56
C TYR A 220 -6.02 1.66 4.61
N ALA A 221 -4.86 1.63 3.99
CA ALA A 221 -4.50 0.62 3.01
C ALA A 221 -2.99 0.51 2.80
N LEU A 222 -2.55 -0.66 2.36
CA LEU A 222 -1.16 -0.96 2.00
C LEU A 222 -1.13 -1.87 0.78
N ALA A 223 -0.24 -1.61 -0.16
CA ALA A 223 -0.01 -2.47 -1.30
C ALA A 223 1.48 -2.61 -1.62
N GLY A 224 1.86 -3.72 -2.23
CA GLY A 224 3.23 -4.01 -2.62
C GLY A 224 3.33 -4.76 -3.95
N ILE A 225 4.32 -4.38 -4.76
CA ILE A 225 4.60 -4.99 -6.06
C ILE A 225 6.12 -5.15 -6.24
N PRO A 226 6.61 -6.33 -6.69
CA PRO A 226 8.04 -6.64 -6.75
C PRO A 226 8.75 -6.04 -7.97
N ARG A 227 8.41 -4.83 -8.36
CA ARG A 227 9.01 -4.07 -9.47
C ARG A 227 8.72 -2.58 -9.36
N ALA A 228 9.29 -1.80 -10.29
CA ALA A 228 8.83 -0.44 -10.55
C ALA A 228 7.45 -0.44 -11.22
N THR A 229 6.69 0.60 -11.01
CA THR A 229 5.38 0.81 -11.62
C THR A 229 5.42 1.94 -12.65
N THR A 230 4.53 1.88 -13.64
CA THR A 230 4.31 2.98 -14.58
C THR A 230 3.41 4.06 -13.95
N ALA A 231 3.32 5.22 -14.58
CA ALA A 231 2.45 6.30 -14.12
C ALA A 231 0.96 5.89 -14.17
N GLU A 232 0.57 5.11 -15.19
CA GLU A 232 -0.80 4.60 -15.32
C GLU A 232 -1.13 3.61 -14.19
N GLU A 233 -0.21 2.71 -13.85
CA GLU A 233 -0.36 1.78 -12.74
C GLU A 233 -0.42 2.53 -11.41
N ASP A 234 0.37 3.58 -11.22
CA ASP A 234 0.32 4.43 -10.03
C ASP A 234 -1.08 5.03 -9.81
N VAL A 235 -1.72 5.49 -10.87
CA VAL A 235 -3.09 6.03 -10.83
C VAL A 235 -4.09 4.94 -10.46
N LEU A 236 -3.98 3.74 -11.04
CA LEU A 236 -4.88 2.62 -10.75
C LEU A 236 -4.74 2.16 -9.31
N ILE A 237 -3.50 1.95 -8.84
CA ILE A 237 -3.24 1.52 -7.47
C ILE A 237 -3.70 2.60 -6.47
N LYS A 238 -3.36 3.88 -6.72
CA LYS A 238 -3.84 4.98 -5.90
C LYS A 238 -5.36 4.99 -5.79
N THR A 239 -6.06 4.84 -6.92
CA THR A 239 -7.52 4.82 -6.97
C THR A 239 -8.08 3.66 -6.16
N ALA A 240 -7.51 2.46 -6.31
CA ALA A 240 -7.91 1.28 -5.54
C ALA A 240 -7.73 1.50 -4.02
N LEU A 241 -6.58 2.05 -3.61
CA LEU A 241 -6.32 2.32 -2.19
C LEU A 241 -7.23 3.43 -1.63
N MET A 242 -7.53 4.47 -2.40
CA MET A 242 -8.45 5.54 -1.97
C MET A 242 -9.88 5.04 -1.84
N ASN A 243 -10.33 4.17 -2.72
CA ASN A 243 -11.66 3.56 -2.68
C ASN A 243 -11.73 2.31 -1.79
N GLN A 244 -10.59 1.79 -1.36
CA GLN A 244 -10.44 0.50 -0.68
C GLN A 244 -11.14 -0.64 -1.47
N SER A 245 -10.91 -0.71 -2.78
CA SER A 245 -11.49 -1.72 -3.67
C SER A 245 -10.56 -2.01 -4.86
N VAL A 246 -10.56 -3.24 -5.33
CA VAL A 246 -9.87 -3.70 -6.53
C VAL A 246 -10.86 -4.09 -7.60
#